data_c97faae62771e078d127393b65bc66ab
#
_entry.id   c97faae62771e078d127393b65bc66ab
#
_cell.length_a   1.000
_cell.length_b   1.000
_cell.length_c   1.000
_cell.angle_alpha   90.00
_cell.angle_beta   90.00
_cell.angle_gamma   90.00
#
_symmetry.space_group_name_H-M   'P 1'
#
loop_
_entity.id
_entity.type
_entity.pdbx_description
1 polymer ?
#
loop_
_entity_poly.entity_id
_entity_poly.type
_entity_poly.pdbx_seq_one_letter_code
_entity_poly.pdbx_strand_id
1 'polypeptide(L)'
;MFHKGLNKEVLIEASKELVEENGIAAFSMRALAEKLGVKTASLYAHVASMDTLFTEVGLSALHDQKVAQLAAIEGKDGDAAVFALAESYRTFAKAHAALYQLIMQMPMGKDETLRAAAAMTAEPSMQVLQGYSIGEERRMHWQRVLRGVMHGFVSQEASGYFSHYPVDLEESYRLAIQCVIDGLHKEAAQNER
;
A
#
# COMPACT_ATOMS: atom_id res chain seq x y z
N MET A 1 27.44 6.08 -12.13
CA MET A 1 27.78 4.63 -12.15
C MET A 1 28.04 4.21 -10.72
N PHE A 2 27.03 3.70 -10.01
CA PHE A 2 27.13 3.32 -8.61
C PHE A 2 27.62 1.86 -8.55
N HIS A 3 28.90 1.64 -8.31
CA HIS A 3 29.42 0.34 -7.85
C HIS A 3 29.15 0.15 -6.34
N LYS A 4 27.88 0.14 -5.94
CA LYS A 4 27.53 -0.62 -4.73
C LYS A 4 27.62 -2.08 -5.12
N GLY A 5 28.40 -2.89 -4.38
CA GLY A 5 28.49 -4.32 -4.64
C GLY A 5 27.08 -4.93 -4.70
N LEU A 6 26.86 -5.91 -5.58
CA LEU A 6 25.59 -6.58 -5.74
C LEU A 6 25.19 -7.20 -4.39
N ASN A 7 24.00 -6.85 -3.89
CA ASN A 7 23.43 -7.39 -2.67
C ASN A 7 21.90 -7.42 -2.80
N LYS A 8 21.19 -7.96 -1.83
CA LYS A 8 19.73 -8.13 -1.86
C LYS A 8 19.00 -6.79 -1.97
N GLU A 9 19.44 -5.77 -1.25
CA GLU A 9 18.83 -4.43 -1.25
C GLU A 9 18.92 -3.79 -2.63
N VAL A 10 20.08 -3.89 -3.29
CA VAL A 10 20.29 -3.39 -4.66
C VAL A 10 19.37 -4.12 -5.65
N LEU A 11 19.17 -5.44 -5.47
CA LEU A 11 18.25 -6.20 -6.31
C LEU A 11 16.81 -5.72 -6.14
N ILE A 12 16.37 -5.53 -4.90
CA ILE A 12 15.00 -5.10 -4.59
C ILE A 12 14.75 -3.71 -5.18
N GLU A 13 15.64 -2.73 -4.95
CA GLU A 13 15.45 -1.38 -5.48
C GLU A 13 15.46 -1.34 -7.00
N ALA A 14 16.42 -2.01 -7.65
CA ALA A 14 16.43 -2.11 -9.11
C ALA A 14 15.20 -2.84 -9.68
N SER A 15 14.63 -3.77 -8.93
CA SER A 15 13.40 -4.46 -9.29
C SER A 15 12.17 -3.55 -9.16
N LYS A 16 12.10 -2.73 -8.12
CA LYS A 16 11.03 -1.72 -7.97
C LYS A 16 11.04 -0.75 -9.13
N GLU A 17 12.22 -0.20 -9.46
CA GLU A 17 12.38 0.68 -10.62
C GLU A 17 11.95 -0.01 -11.93
N LEU A 18 12.37 -1.27 -12.13
CA LEU A 18 12.01 -2.04 -13.33
C LEU A 18 10.50 -2.25 -13.45
N VAL A 19 9.83 -2.54 -12.33
CA VAL A 19 8.37 -2.70 -12.27
C VAL A 19 7.67 -1.38 -12.58
N GLU A 20 8.14 -0.26 -12.05
CA GLU A 20 7.56 1.06 -12.31
C GLU A 20 7.74 1.50 -13.77
N GLU A 21 8.91 1.25 -14.36
CA GLU A 21 9.23 1.63 -15.74
C GLU A 21 8.47 0.81 -16.77
N ASN A 22 8.31 -0.50 -16.53
CA ASN A 22 7.89 -1.45 -17.56
C ASN A 22 6.67 -2.31 -17.20
N GLY A 23 6.15 -2.14 -15.98
CA GLY A 23 5.05 -2.93 -15.45
C GLY A 23 5.47 -4.33 -14.97
N ILE A 24 4.57 -5.00 -14.26
CA ILE A 24 4.81 -6.33 -13.68
C ILE A 24 5.09 -7.38 -14.75
N ALA A 25 4.45 -7.29 -15.92
CA ALA A 25 4.62 -8.27 -17.00
C ALA A 25 6.03 -8.32 -17.57
N ALA A 26 6.78 -7.21 -17.51
CA ALA A 26 8.17 -7.14 -17.95
C ALA A 26 9.17 -7.56 -16.87
N PHE A 27 8.73 -7.75 -15.64
CA PHE A 27 9.57 -8.10 -14.51
C PHE A 27 10.09 -9.55 -14.63
N SER A 28 11.40 -9.70 -14.85
CA SER A 28 12.05 -11.00 -15.00
C SER A 28 13.51 -10.94 -14.55
N MET A 29 14.08 -12.10 -14.18
CA MET A 29 15.51 -12.19 -13.81
C MET A 29 16.43 -11.73 -14.95
N ARG A 30 16.02 -11.93 -16.20
CA ARG A 30 16.80 -11.46 -17.37
C ARG A 30 16.78 -9.95 -17.45
N ALA A 31 15.61 -9.31 -17.39
CA ALA A 31 15.47 -7.86 -17.45
C ALA A 31 16.22 -7.17 -16.29
N LEU A 32 16.13 -7.76 -15.08
CA LEU A 32 16.88 -7.27 -13.92
C LEU A 32 18.39 -7.38 -14.11
N ALA A 33 18.89 -8.50 -14.65
CA ALA A 33 20.31 -8.68 -14.94
C ALA A 33 20.81 -7.67 -15.99
N GLU A 34 20.03 -7.43 -17.04
CA GLU A 34 20.30 -6.40 -18.06
C GLU A 34 20.36 -4.99 -17.45
N LYS A 35 19.37 -4.62 -16.61
CA LYS A 35 19.33 -3.32 -15.90
C LYS A 35 20.55 -3.12 -14.99
N LEU A 36 20.98 -4.16 -14.30
CA LEU A 36 22.13 -4.11 -13.39
C LEU A 36 23.50 -4.31 -14.07
N GLY A 37 23.51 -4.68 -15.36
CA GLY A 37 24.75 -4.95 -16.10
C GLY A 37 25.52 -6.19 -15.63
N VAL A 38 24.80 -7.21 -15.13
CA VAL A 38 25.37 -8.44 -14.60
C VAL A 38 24.84 -9.67 -15.34
N LYS A 39 25.46 -10.84 -15.09
CA LYS A 39 24.90 -12.11 -15.59
C LYS A 39 23.73 -12.54 -14.70
N THR A 40 22.70 -13.12 -15.30
CA THR A 40 21.52 -13.64 -14.57
C THR A 40 21.94 -14.62 -13.46
N ALA A 41 22.94 -15.44 -13.68
CA ALA A 41 23.46 -16.36 -12.65
C ALA A 41 23.97 -15.65 -11.39
N SER A 42 24.45 -14.40 -11.50
CA SER A 42 24.92 -13.64 -10.36
C SER A 42 23.78 -13.21 -9.44
N LEU A 43 22.55 -13.07 -9.93
CA LEU A 43 21.39 -12.69 -9.14
C LEU A 43 20.98 -13.84 -8.18
N TYR A 44 21.14 -15.07 -8.61
CA TYR A 44 20.78 -16.25 -7.81
C TYR A 44 21.69 -16.48 -6.58
N ALA A 45 22.81 -15.77 -6.50
CA ALA A 45 23.62 -15.72 -5.26
C ALA A 45 22.93 -14.90 -4.14
N HIS A 46 21.94 -14.07 -4.47
CA HIS A 46 21.29 -13.14 -3.54
C HIS A 46 19.80 -13.42 -3.35
N VAL A 47 19.17 -14.16 -4.27
CA VAL A 47 17.75 -14.50 -4.23
C VAL A 47 17.52 -15.90 -4.79
N ALA A 48 16.69 -16.71 -4.08
CA ALA A 48 16.52 -18.12 -4.40
C ALA A 48 15.73 -18.36 -5.71
N SER A 49 14.76 -17.50 -6.00
CA SER A 49 13.88 -17.64 -7.17
C SER A 49 13.26 -16.31 -7.57
N MET A 50 12.62 -16.26 -8.74
CA MET A 50 11.82 -15.13 -9.18
C MET A 50 10.63 -14.87 -8.24
N ASP A 51 9.97 -15.92 -7.76
CA ASP A 51 8.84 -15.81 -6.83
C ASP A 51 9.29 -15.22 -5.49
N THR A 52 10.48 -15.60 -5.00
CA THR A 52 11.08 -15.01 -3.80
C THR A 52 11.35 -13.52 -4.03
N LEU A 53 11.95 -13.16 -5.15
CA LEU A 53 12.22 -11.76 -5.50
C LEU A 53 10.93 -10.96 -5.64
N PHE A 54 9.91 -11.50 -6.30
CA PHE A 54 8.59 -10.88 -6.40
C PHE A 54 7.99 -10.56 -5.01
N THR A 55 8.07 -11.53 -4.11
CA THR A 55 7.59 -11.36 -2.73
C THR A 55 8.38 -10.26 -2.00
N GLU A 56 9.70 -10.25 -2.09
CA GLU A 56 10.55 -9.26 -1.43
C GLU A 56 10.32 -7.84 -1.97
N VAL A 57 10.14 -7.70 -3.27
CA VAL A 57 9.79 -6.40 -3.91
C VAL A 57 8.44 -5.91 -3.41
N GLY A 58 7.44 -6.80 -3.33
CA GLY A 58 6.12 -6.46 -2.81
C GLY A 58 6.15 -6.08 -1.34
N LEU A 59 6.92 -6.78 -0.51
CA LEU A 59 7.12 -6.44 0.90
C LEU A 59 7.81 -5.08 1.07
N SER A 60 8.82 -4.78 0.24
CA SER A 60 9.47 -3.47 0.23
C SER A 60 8.51 -2.35 -0.17
N ALA A 61 7.74 -2.53 -1.24
CA ALA A 61 6.74 -1.55 -1.66
C ALA A 61 5.63 -1.33 -0.61
N LEU A 62 5.24 -2.40 0.09
CA LEU A 62 4.29 -2.34 1.19
C LEU A 62 4.83 -1.55 2.38
N HIS A 63 6.12 -1.72 2.67
CA HIS A 63 6.82 -0.94 3.69
C HIS A 63 6.86 0.54 3.32
N ASP A 64 7.19 0.89 2.08
CA ASP A 64 7.22 2.27 1.61
C ASP A 64 5.86 2.93 1.71
N GLN A 65 4.78 2.21 1.33
CA GLN A 65 3.41 2.68 1.49
C GLN A 65 3.08 2.98 2.96
N LYS A 66 3.45 2.07 3.87
CA LYS A 66 3.25 2.24 5.31
C LYS A 66 4.00 3.47 5.85
N VAL A 67 5.27 3.62 5.46
CA VAL A 67 6.10 4.77 5.88
C VAL A 67 5.48 6.08 5.42
N ALA A 68 5.04 6.15 4.15
CA ALA A 68 4.36 7.33 3.62
C ALA A 68 3.08 7.67 4.40
N GLN A 69 2.28 6.65 4.76
CA GLN A 69 1.06 6.82 5.54
C GLN A 69 1.34 7.30 6.97
N LEU A 70 2.32 6.72 7.66
CA LEU A 70 2.71 7.14 9.01
C LEU A 70 3.21 8.58 9.02
N ALA A 71 4.03 8.96 8.04
CA ALA A 71 4.50 10.34 7.88
C ALA A 71 3.34 11.33 7.62
N ALA A 72 2.35 10.92 6.83
CA ALA A 72 1.20 11.77 6.51
C ALA A 72 0.31 12.04 7.71
N ILE A 73 0.20 11.11 8.66
CA ILE A 73 -0.64 11.25 9.87
C ILE A 73 0.11 11.83 11.06
N GLU A 74 1.44 12.01 10.96
CA GLU A 74 2.26 12.57 12.05
C GLU A 74 1.73 13.94 12.49
N GLY A 75 1.53 14.10 13.79
CA GLY A 75 1.01 15.35 14.39
C GLY A 75 -0.45 15.67 14.08
N LYS A 76 -1.20 14.72 13.52
CA LYS A 76 -2.64 14.83 13.26
C LYS A 76 -3.43 13.87 14.14
N ASP A 77 -4.67 14.25 14.43
CA ASP A 77 -5.62 13.44 15.21
C ASP A 77 -7.01 13.49 14.59
N GLY A 78 -7.91 12.63 15.10
CA GLY A 78 -9.31 12.56 14.70
C GLY A 78 -9.52 12.53 13.18
N ASP A 79 -10.46 13.34 12.71
CA ASP A 79 -10.87 13.42 11.30
C ASP A 79 -9.73 13.83 10.38
N ALA A 80 -8.86 14.75 10.82
CA ALA A 80 -7.72 15.21 10.03
C ALA A 80 -6.71 14.08 9.79
N ALA A 81 -6.50 13.20 10.76
CA ALA A 81 -5.63 12.04 10.60
C ALA A 81 -6.23 11.01 9.64
N VAL A 82 -7.54 10.76 9.70
CA VAL A 82 -8.23 9.83 8.77
C VAL A 82 -8.15 10.35 7.33
N PHE A 83 -8.39 11.65 7.09
CA PHE A 83 -8.24 12.24 5.77
C PHE A 83 -6.81 12.17 5.26
N ALA A 84 -5.82 12.49 6.09
CA ALA A 84 -4.41 12.44 5.71
C ALA A 84 -3.95 11.01 5.37
N LEU A 85 -4.41 10.02 6.12
CA LEU A 85 -4.17 8.60 5.82
C LEU A 85 -4.74 8.21 4.46
N ALA A 86 -6.01 8.57 4.22
CA ALA A 86 -6.71 8.22 2.99
C ALA A 86 -6.07 8.88 1.77
N GLU A 87 -5.68 10.16 1.88
CA GLU A 87 -5.00 10.87 0.82
C GLU A 87 -3.62 10.29 0.51
N SER A 88 -2.84 9.96 1.56
CA SER A 88 -1.54 9.29 1.39
C SER A 88 -1.69 7.93 0.71
N TYR A 89 -2.72 7.15 1.07
CA TYR A 89 -3.01 5.86 0.43
C TYR A 89 -3.26 6.02 -1.07
N ARG A 90 -4.14 6.95 -1.46
CA ARG A 90 -4.48 7.22 -2.86
C ARG A 90 -3.30 7.79 -3.64
N THR A 91 -2.55 8.73 -3.04
CA THR A 91 -1.35 9.32 -3.64
C THR A 91 -0.30 8.26 -3.94
N PHE A 92 -0.02 7.35 -2.99
CA PHE A 92 0.90 6.25 -3.21
C PHE A 92 0.45 5.34 -4.36
N ALA A 93 -0.81 4.93 -4.37
CA ALA A 93 -1.34 4.06 -5.40
C ALA A 93 -1.32 4.68 -6.80
N LYS A 94 -1.49 6.00 -6.90
CA LYS A 94 -1.40 6.75 -8.18
C LYS A 94 0.04 6.95 -8.62
N ALA A 95 0.92 7.31 -7.69
CA ALA A 95 2.34 7.54 -7.98
C ALA A 95 3.08 6.24 -8.32
N HIS A 96 2.69 5.12 -7.70
CA HIS A 96 3.33 3.81 -7.79
C HIS A 96 2.36 2.74 -8.28
N ALA A 97 1.67 3.01 -9.40
CA ALA A 97 0.56 2.17 -9.87
C ALA A 97 0.99 0.72 -10.12
N ALA A 98 2.18 0.48 -10.68
CA ALA A 98 2.68 -0.86 -10.97
C ALA A 98 3.08 -1.61 -9.68
N LEU A 99 3.73 -0.94 -8.72
CA LEU A 99 4.04 -1.53 -7.42
C LEU A 99 2.76 -1.78 -6.60
N TYR A 100 1.79 -0.88 -6.67
CA TYR A 100 0.50 -1.09 -6.02
C TYR A 100 -0.23 -2.33 -6.58
N GLN A 101 -0.23 -2.53 -7.90
CA GLN A 101 -0.76 -3.74 -8.52
C GLN A 101 0.01 -5.00 -8.07
N LEU A 102 1.34 -4.92 -7.93
CA LEU A 102 2.15 -6.02 -7.43
C LEU A 102 1.77 -6.39 -6.00
N ILE A 103 1.62 -5.40 -5.11
CA ILE A 103 1.13 -5.61 -3.73
C ILE A 103 -0.22 -6.35 -3.73
N MET A 104 -1.15 -5.97 -4.61
CA MET A 104 -2.48 -6.57 -4.68
C MET A 104 -2.46 -8.03 -5.18
N GLN A 105 -1.42 -8.45 -5.89
CA GLN A 105 -1.23 -9.83 -6.34
C GLN A 105 -0.56 -10.74 -5.30
N MET A 106 -0.06 -10.17 -4.19
CA MET A 106 0.63 -10.97 -3.16
C MET A 106 -0.36 -11.85 -2.39
N PRO A 107 -0.05 -13.15 -2.22
CA PRO A 107 -0.91 -14.09 -1.49
C PRO A 107 -0.74 -13.94 0.03
N MET A 108 -1.23 -12.85 0.61
CA MET A 108 -1.00 -12.42 2.00
C MET A 108 -1.33 -13.46 3.07
N GLY A 109 -2.15 -14.45 2.76
CA GLY A 109 -2.49 -15.55 3.68
C GLY A 109 -1.58 -16.79 3.59
N LYS A 110 -0.63 -16.83 2.65
CA LYS A 110 0.10 -18.06 2.28
C LYS A 110 1.01 -18.59 3.41
N ASP A 111 1.76 -17.71 4.05
CA ASP A 111 2.71 -18.07 5.10
C ASP A 111 2.76 -17.01 6.22
N GLU A 112 3.55 -17.28 7.25
CA GLU A 112 3.65 -16.39 8.43
C GLU A 112 4.25 -15.03 8.10
N THR A 113 5.24 -14.97 7.22
CA THR A 113 5.88 -13.71 6.81
C THR A 113 4.88 -12.80 6.12
N LEU A 114 4.10 -13.34 5.19
CA LEU A 114 3.06 -12.59 4.48
C LEU A 114 1.88 -12.20 5.40
N ARG A 115 1.49 -13.08 6.35
CA ARG A 115 0.49 -12.73 7.35
C ARG A 115 0.96 -11.60 8.27
N ALA A 116 2.22 -11.65 8.72
CA ALA A 116 2.82 -10.58 9.52
C ALA A 116 2.88 -9.25 8.74
N ALA A 117 3.26 -9.29 7.46
CA ALA A 117 3.25 -8.12 6.59
C ALA A 117 1.83 -7.54 6.44
N ALA A 118 0.83 -8.39 6.22
CA ALA A 118 -0.57 -7.96 6.16
C ALA A 118 -1.03 -7.28 7.47
N ALA A 119 -0.64 -7.81 8.63
CA ALA A 119 -0.93 -7.22 9.93
C ALA A 119 -0.25 -5.85 10.10
N MET A 120 1.00 -5.70 9.66
CA MET A 120 1.73 -4.43 9.73
C MET A 120 1.08 -3.32 8.89
N THR A 121 0.37 -3.65 7.81
CA THR A 121 -0.34 -2.65 6.99
C THR A 121 -1.56 -2.06 7.69
N ALA A 122 -2.06 -2.69 8.73
CA ALA A 122 -3.18 -2.18 9.51
C ALA A 122 -2.75 -1.07 10.49
N GLU A 123 -1.47 -0.97 10.83
CA GLU A 123 -0.95 -0.06 11.86
C GLU A 123 -1.33 1.41 11.63
N PRO A 124 -1.13 2.04 10.45
CA PRO A 124 -1.53 3.44 10.25
C PRO A 124 -3.03 3.64 10.45
N SER A 125 -3.86 2.73 9.95
CA SER A 125 -5.32 2.78 10.12
C SER A 125 -5.73 2.59 11.58
N MET A 126 -5.10 1.68 12.31
CA MET A 126 -5.37 1.47 13.73
C MET A 126 -4.95 2.68 14.56
N GLN A 127 -3.85 3.36 14.20
CA GLN A 127 -3.39 4.57 14.88
C GLN A 127 -4.41 5.70 14.77
N VAL A 128 -4.91 6.00 13.56
CA VAL A 128 -5.89 7.09 13.38
C VAL A 128 -7.23 6.78 14.07
N LEU A 129 -7.61 5.50 14.15
CA LEU A 129 -8.83 5.06 14.81
C LEU A 129 -8.76 5.13 16.35
N GLN A 130 -7.56 5.27 16.93
CA GLN A 130 -7.40 5.51 18.37
C GLN A 130 -7.96 6.86 18.82
N GLY A 131 -8.07 7.83 17.91
CA GLY A 131 -8.64 9.14 18.17
C GLY A 131 -10.17 9.13 18.41
N TYR A 132 -10.84 7.98 18.23
CA TYR A 132 -12.28 7.85 18.43
C TYR A 132 -12.60 6.98 19.64
N SER A 133 -13.62 7.38 20.42
CA SER A 133 -14.12 6.64 21.62
C SER A 133 -14.84 5.35 21.23
N ILE A 134 -14.16 4.43 20.54
CA ILE A 134 -14.70 3.14 20.10
C ILE A 134 -13.90 1.98 20.71
N GLY A 135 -14.59 0.88 21.07
CA GLY A 135 -13.95 -0.31 21.64
C GLY A 135 -12.98 -0.98 20.67
N GLU A 136 -12.05 -1.79 21.21
CA GLU A 136 -10.98 -2.42 20.42
C GLU A 136 -11.53 -3.32 19.31
N GLU A 137 -12.51 -4.16 19.57
CA GLU A 137 -13.14 -5.02 18.56
C GLU A 137 -13.80 -4.18 17.46
N ARG A 138 -14.52 -3.11 17.83
CA ARG A 138 -15.15 -2.20 16.87
C ARG A 138 -14.11 -1.47 16.02
N ARG A 139 -12.96 -1.13 16.61
CA ARG A 139 -11.83 -0.52 15.89
C ARG A 139 -11.30 -1.45 14.80
N MET A 140 -11.21 -2.76 15.04
CA MET A 140 -10.84 -3.74 14.03
C MET A 140 -11.86 -3.82 12.88
N HIS A 141 -13.15 -3.71 13.16
CA HIS A 141 -14.17 -3.62 12.11
C HIS A 141 -14.03 -2.33 11.29
N TRP A 142 -13.88 -1.20 11.94
CA TRP A 142 -13.71 0.10 11.26
C TRP A 142 -12.42 0.19 10.45
N GLN A 143 -11.34 -0.45 10.90
CA GLN A 143 -10.11 -0.58 10.12
C GLN A 143 -10.37 -1.29 8.78
N ARG A 144 -11.17 -2.36 8.78
CA ARG A 144 -11.54 -3.06 7.55
C ARG A 144 -12.44 -2.21 6.64
N VAL A 145 -13.39 -1.48 7.22
CA VAL A 145 -14.27 -0.56 6.49
C VAL A 145 -13.42 0.53 5.82
N LEU A 146 -12.59 1.24 6.58
CA LEU A 146 -11.74 2.31 6.05
C LEU A 146 -10.82 1.81 4.94
N ARG A 147 -10.13 0.68 5.17
CA ARG A 147 -9.27 0.06 4.15
C ARG A 147 -10.07 -0.35 2.91
N GLY A 148 -11.24 -0.96 3.10
CA GLY A 148 -12.12 -1.37 2.00
C GLY A 148 -12.58 -0.20 1.15
N VAL A 149 -12.93 0.93 1.77
CA VAL A 149 -13.33 2.16 1.06
C VAL A 149 -12.13 2.74 0.28
N MET A 150 -10.97 2.92 0.93
CA MET A 150 -9.77 3.43 0.27
C MET A 150 -9.35 2.56 -0.92
N HIS A 151 -9.22 1.26 -0.69
CA HIS A 151 -8.80 0.32 -1.72
C HIS A 151 -9.82 0.21 -2.86
N GLY A 152 -11.11 0.09 -2.53
CA GLY A 152 -12.16 -0.03 -3.54
C GLY A 152 -12.22 1.19 -4.44
N PHE A 153 -12.15 2.40 -3.88
CA PHE A 153 -12.13 3.64 -4.66
C PHE A 153 -10.92 3.72 -5.59
N VAL A 154 -9.72 3.53 -5.04
CA VAL A 154 -8.47 3.58 -5.80
C VAL A 154 -8.42 2.53 -6.92
N SER A 155 -8.89 1.31 -6.64
CA SER A 155 -8.95 0.23 -7.63
C SER A 155 -9.91 0.56 -8.78
N GLN A 156 -11.09 1.11 -8.49
CA GLN A 156 -12.07 1.55 -9.49
C GLN A 156 -11.54 2.74 -10.32
N GLU A 157 -10.90 3.71 -9.67
CA GLU A 157 -10.24 4.84 -10.32
C GLU A 157 -9.16 4.36 -11.30
N ALA A 158 -8.25 3.50 -10.85
CA ALA A 158 -7.17 2.95 -11.66
C ALA A 158 -7.66 2.11 -12.84
N SER A 159 -8.81 1.43 -12.69
CA SER A 159 -9.44 0.64 -13.75
C SER A 159 -10.32 1.45 -14.69
N GLY A 160 -10.42 2.77 -14.51
CA GLY A 160 -11.19 3.67 -15.36
C GLY A 160 -12.71 3.61 -15.19
N TYR A 161 -13.23 2.91 -14.16
CA TYR A 161 -14.69 2.79 -13.96
C TYR A 161 -15.38 4.13 -13.70
N PHE A 162 -14.65 5.14 -13.22
CA PHE A 162 -15.20 6.46 -12.94
C PHE A 162 -15.09 7.45 -14.10
N SER A 163 -14.53 7.04 -15.25
CA SER A 163 -14.29 7.92 -16.40
C SER A 163 -15.56 8.37 -17.15
N HIS A 164 -16.73 7.77 -16.85
CA HIS A 164 -17.97 8.01 -17.59
C HIS A 164 -18.76 9.25 -17.14
N TYR A 165 -18.46 9.79 -15.96
CA TYR A 165 -19.18 10.93 -15.39
C TYR A 165 -18.27 12.15 -15.27
N PRO A 166 -18.71 13.34 -15.72
CA PRO A 166 -17.92 14.56 -15.65
C PRO A 166 -18.01 15.21 -14.24
N VAL A 167 -17.76 14.42 -13.19
CA VAL A 167 -17.73 14.90 -11.81
C VAL A 167 -16.32 14.75 -11.26
N ASP A 168 -15.96 15.61 -10.30
CA ASP A 168 -14.64 15.61 -9.68
C ASP A 168 -14.45 14.35 -8.83
N LEU A 169 -13.42 13.57 -9.18
CA LEU A 169 -13.04 12.35 -8.44
C LEU A 169 -12.47 12.66 -7.07
N GLU A 170 -11.82 13.81 -6.91
CA GLU A 170 -11.30 14.25 -5.61
C GLU A 170 -12.46 14.49 -4.63
N GLU A 171 -13.48 15.20 -5.07
CA GLU A 171 -14.69 15.42 -4.27
C GLU A 171 -15.38 14.10 -3.93
N SER A 172 -15.49 13.19 -4.90
CA SER A 172 -16.09 11.86 -4.69
C SER A 172 -15.32 11.02 -3.67
N TYR A 173 -13.98 11.04 -3.74
CA TYR A 173 -13.14 10.36 -2.76
C TYR A 173 -13.28 10.95 -1.37
N ARG A 174 -13.25 12.27 -1.25
CA ARG A 174 -13.45 12.96 0.03
C ARG A 174 -14.81 12.64 0.64
N LEU A 175 -15.86 12.61 -0.18
CA LEU A 175 -17.20 12.22 0.27
C LEU A 175 -17.20 10.78 0.81
N ALA A 176 -16.54 9.84 0.13
CA ALA A 176 -16.46 8.45 0.60
C ALA A 176 -15.75 8.35 1.97
N ILE A 177 -14.67 9.10 2.17
CA ILE A 177 -13.96 9.15 3.46
C ILE A 177 -14.79 9.86 4.52
N GLN A 178 -15.50 10.95 4.18
CA GLN A 178 -16.40 11.63 5.11
C GLN A 178 -17.52 10.69 5.61
N CYS A 179 -18.08 9.85 4.77
CA CYS A 179 -19.07 8.85 5.19
C CYS A 179 -18.49 7.87 6.24
N VAL A 180 -17.21 7.50 6.14
CA VAL A 180 -16.55 6.67 7.16
C VAL A 180 -16.39 7.46 8.46
N ILE A 181 -15.96 8.70 8.40
CA ILE A 181 -15.79 9.60 9.56
C ILE A 181 -17.14 9.82 10.29
N ASP A 182 -18.19 10.11 9.55
CA ASP A 182 -19.54 10.29 10.11
C ASP A 182 -20.00 9.01 10.83
N GLY A 183 -19.70 7.84 10.25
CA GLY A 183 -19.94 6.55 10.87
C GLY A 183 -19.17 6.35 12.18
N LEU A 184 -17.89 6.75 12.22
CA LEU A 184 -17.04 6.69 13.41
C LEU A 184 -17.59 7.58 14.53
N HIS A 185 -18.00 8.81 14.23
CA HIS A 185 -18.61 9.71 15.21
C HIS A 185 -19.93 9.16 15.74
N LYS A 186 -20.76 8.59 14.88
CA LYS A 186 -22.01 7.95 15.30
C LYS A 186 -21.77 6.75 16.24
N GLU A 187 -20.77 5.94 15.96
CA GLU A 187 -20.37 4.81 16.80
C GLU A 187 -19.86 5.29 18.16
N ALA A 188 -18.96 6.30 18.16
CA ALA A 188 -18.42 6.88 19.40
C ALA A 188 -19.53 7.41 20.31
N ALA A 189 -20.50 8.14 19.77
CA ALA A 189 -21.63 8.69 20.51
C ALA A 189 -22.55 7.60 21.12
N GLN A 190 -22.55 6.38 20.57
CA GLN A 190 -23.30 5.25 21.14
C GLN A 190 -22.58 4.59 22.32
N ASN A 191 -21.25 4.64 22.36
CA ASN A 191 -20.43 4.08 23.43
C ASN A 191 -20.39 4.97 24.70
N GLU A 192 -20.74 6.25 24.57
CA GLU A 192 -20.79 7.20 25.70
C GLU A 192 -22.12 7.18 26.46
N ARG A 193 -23.08 6.37 26.01
CA ARG A 193 -24.40 6.21 26.64
C ARG A 193 -24.47 4.97 27.49
#